data_8e0dfa56096e62e20e5bbba53c47aff0
#
_entry.id   8e0dfa56096e62e20e5bbba53c47aff0
#
_cell.length_a   1.000
_cell.length_b   1.000
_cell.length_c   1.000
_cell.angle_alpha   90.00
_cell.angle_beta   90.00
_cell.angle_gamma   90.00
#
_symmetry.space_group_name_H-M   'P 1'
#
loop_
_entity.id
_entity.type
_entity.pdbx_description
1 polymer ?
#
loop_
_entity_poly.entity_id
_entity_poly.type
_entity_poly.pdbx_seq_one_letter_code
_entity_poly.pdbx_strand_id
1 'polypeptide(L)'
;DFSLPESKAITLAKLTPDMMVGEISVSDDDLSALYEKNIDKYKKHERRLVERLSFLNMAAALDAKQRLDSDEIDFETLVSERGLQLADIDIGDVSQAELDAAGEVVFALKIGDISAPIESDLGPALFRVNGILAAQEKTLQDASKELKSQLAADKARRRIDTEIARIEDLLAAGATLEELSQET
;
A
#
# COMPACT_ATOMS: atom_id res chain seq x y z
N ASP A 1 -37.47 61.22 -6.59
CA ASP A 1 -37.03 60.44 -5.43
C ASP A 1 -35.90 59.49 -5.87
N PHE A 2 -34.65 59.87 -5.55
CA PHE A 2 -33.51 58.99 -5.68
C PHE A 2 -33.38 58.29 -4.35
N SER A 3 -33.91 57.10 -4.22
CA SER A 3 -33.57 56.22 -3.12
C SER A 3 -32.28 55.50 -3.47
N LEU A 4 -31.23 55.73 -2.68
CA LEU A 4 -30.01 54.95 -2.74
C LEU A 4 -30.34 53.48 -2.37
N PRO A 5 -29.81 52.50 -3.10
CA PRO A 5 -30.00 51.10 -2.73
C PRO A 5 -29.40 50.83 -1.34
N GLU A 6 -30.12 50.09 -0.53
CA GLU A 6 -29.67 49.68 0.80
C GLU A 6 -28.38 48.88 0.66
N SER A 7 -27.27 49.34 1.21
CA SER A 7 -26.00 48.63 1.25
C SER A 7 -25.83 48.02 2.63
N LYS A 8 -25.48 46.71 2.66
CA LYS A 8 -25.13 46.02 3.89
C LYS A 8 -23.61 45.78 3.90
N ALA A 9 -22.97 46.22 4.97
CA ALA A 9 -21.59 45.85 5.24
C ALA A 9 -21.56 44.41 5.80
N ILE A 10 -20.70 43.55 5.25
CA ILE A 10 -20.53 42.19 5.72
C ILE A 10 -19.08 42.06 6.19
N THR A 11 -18.88 41.63 7.43
CA THR A 11 -17.59 41.26 7.96
C THR A 11 -17.43 39.72 7.76
N LEU A 12 -16.35 39.30 7.12
CA LEU A 12 -16.03 37.89 6.87
C LEU A 12 -14.72 37.56 7.55
N ALA A 13 -14.73 36.57 8.47
CA ALA A 13 -13.56 35.94 9.01
C ALA A 13 -13.35 34.58 8.31
N LYS A 14 -12.12 34.34 7.87
CA LYS A 14 -11.75 33.06 7.23
C LYS A 14 -10.59 32.45 7.98
N LEU A 15 -10.80 31.22 8.50
CA LEU A 15 -9.79 30.41 9.13
C LEU A 15 -9.53 29.18 8.25
N THR A 16 -8.27 28.93 7.88
CA THR A 16 -7.88 27.79 7.04
C THR A 16 -6.74 26.99 7.66
N PRO A 17 -6.66 25.67 7.43
CA PRO A 17 -5.57 24.83 7.92
C PRO A 17 -4.17 25.37 7.56
N ASP A 18 -4.02 25.89 6.35
CA ASP A 18 -2.73 26.38 5.85
C ASP A 18 -2.19 27.56 6.68
N MET A 19 -3.06 28.35 7.31
CA MET A 19 -2.65 29.46 8.19
C MET A 19 -1.98 28.96 9.47
N MET A 20 -2.30 27.74 9.90
CA MET A 20 -1.79 27.17 11.16
C MET A 20 -0.64 26.17 10.96
N VAL A 21 -0.43 25.66 9.75
CA VAL A 21 0.62 24.64 9.48
C VAL A 21 2.00 25.13 9.92
N GLY A 22 2.32 26.40 9.72
CA GLY A 22 3.64 26.98 10.08
C GLY A 22 3.92 27.04 11.59
N GLU A 23 2.90 26.99 12.43
CA GLU A 23 3.02 27.03 13.89
C GLU A 23 3.02 25.64 14.54
N ILE A 24 2.79 24.59 13.74
CA ILE A 24 2.64 23.24 14.26
C ILE A 24 4.00 22.56 14.33
N SER A 25 4.40 22.19 15.53
CA SER A 25 5.53 21.32 15.75
C SER A 25 5.12 19.85 15.59
N VAL A 26 5.95 19.09 14.87
CA VAL A 26 5.83 17.65 14.70
C VAL A 26 7.04 17.02 15.39
N SER A 27 6.80 16.16 16.38
CA SER A 27 7.87 15.46 17.09
C SER A 27 8.35 14.23 16.28
N ASP A 28 9.56 13.77 16.59
CA ASP A 28 10.10 12.55 15.99
C ASP A 28 9.31 11.31 16.46
N ASP A 29 8.74 11.33 17.65
CA ASP A 29 7.85 10.26 18.15
C ASP A 29 6.56 10.18 17.33
N ASP A 30 5.94 11.32 17.01
CA ASP A 30 4.75 11.35 16.14
C ASP A 30 5.06 10.81 14.73
N LEU A 31 6.25 11.13 14.19
CA LEU A 31 6.71 10.64 12.90
C LEU A 31 6.90 9.13 12.92
N SER A 32 7.57 8.62 13.95
CA SER A 32 7.81 7.19 14.11
C SER A 32 6.50 6.43 14.27
N ALA A 33 5.57 6.94 15.08
CA ALA A 33 4.26 6.33 15.28
C ALA A 33 3.44 6.29 13.97
N LEU A 34 3.46 7.38 13.18
CA LEU A 34 2.75 7.40 11.90
C LEU A 34 3.41 6.50 10.85
N TYR A 35 4.75 6.42 10.84
CA TYR A 35 5.49 5.51 9.98
C TYR A 35 5.14 4.04 10.29
N GLU A 36 5.22 3.63 11.55
CA GLU A 36 4.86 2.28 11.98
C GLU A 36 3.39 1.94 11.69
N LYS A 37 2.48 2.88 11.90
CA LYS A 37 1.06 2.70 11.56
C LYS A 37 0.83 2.44 10.07
N ASN A 38 1.72 2.95 9.20
CA ASN A 38 1.62 2.81 7.75
C ASN A 38 2.75 1.96 7.17
N ILE A 39 3.36 1.08 7.98
CA ILE A 39 4.56 0.32 7.59
C ILE A 39 4.38 -0.44 6.27
N ASP A 40 3.20 -1.00 6.01
CA ASP A 40 2.87 -1.73 4.79
C ASP A 40 2.95 -0.87 3.51
N LYS A 41 2.85 0.47 3.65
CA LYS A 41 3.05 1.39 2.51
C LYS A 41 4.53 1.61 2.21
N TYR A 42 5.37 1.47 3.22
CA TYR A 42 6.80 1.77 3.17
C TYR A 42 7.68 0.54 3.05
N LYS A 43 7.18 -0.63 3.47
CA LYS A 43 7.87 -1.91 3.35
C LYS A 43 7.03 -2.89 2.54
N LYS A 44 7.45 -3.11 1.32
CA LYS A 44 6.89 -4.15 0.45
C LYS A 44 7.86 -5.30 0.41
N HIS A 45 7.42 -6.46 0.84
CA HIS A 45 8.20 -7.69 0.74
C HIS A 45 8.38 -8.11 -0.71
N GLU A 46 9.44 -8.89 -0.99
CA GLU A 46 9.61 -9.52 -2.28
C GLU A 46 8.38 -10.37 -2.62
N ARG A 47 7.93 -10.28 -3.87
CA ARG A 47 6.89 -11.13 -4.42
C ARG A 47 7.36 -11.71 -5.74
N ARG A 48 6.77 -12.81 -6.17
CA ARG A 48 7.14 -13.48 -7.42
C ARG A 48 5.92 -13.75 -8.27
N LEU A 49 6.07 -13.56 -9.58
CA LEU A 49 5.10 -14.01 -10.56
C LEU A 49 5.35 -15.49 -10.80
N VAL A 50 4.38 -16.30 -10.44
CA VAL A 50 4.54 -17.76 -10.36
C VAL A 50 3.44 -18.48 -11.11
N GLU A 51 3.83 -19.50 -11.85
CA GLU A 51 2.93 -20.50 -12.42
C GLU A 51 3.03 -21.78 -11.62
N ARG A 52 1.90 -22.47 -11.40
CA ARG A 52 1.81 -23.72 -10.67
C ARG A 52 1.13 -24.79 -11.51
N LEU A 53 1.88 -25.80 -11.95
CA LEU A 53 1.37 -26.97 -12.66
C LEU A 53 1.23 -28.15 -11.71
N SER A 54 0.00 -28.44 -11.26
CA SER A 54 -0.29 -29.53 -10.32
C SER A 54 -0.45 -30.87 -11.02
N PHE A 55 -0.09 -31.97 -10.34
CA PHE A 55 -0.13 -33.33 -10.84
C PHE A 55 -0.98 -34.21 -9.93
N LEU A 56 -1.48 -35.33 -10.50
CA LEU A 56 -2.30 -36.28 -9.76
C LEU A 56 -1.52 -36.95 -8.60
N ASN A 57 -0.23 -37.16 -8.81
CA ASN A 57 0.67 -37.79 -7.83
C ASN A 57 2.13 -37.41 -8.11
N MET A 58 2.99 -37.70 -7.13
CA MET A 58 4.41 -37.35 -7.18
C MET A 58 5.15 -38.05 -8.33
N ALA A 59 4.78 -39.29 -8.70
CA ALA A 59 5.40 -39.98 -9.79
C ALA A 59 5.21 -39.29 -11.14
N ALA A 60 3.98 -38.79 -11.40
CA ALA A 60 3.70 -38.02 -12.61
C ALA A 60 4.43 -36.64 -12.62
N ALA A 61 4.59 -36.01 -11.48
CA ALA A 61 5.34 -34.76 -11.37
C ALA A 61 6.85 -34.97 -11.59
N LEU A 62 7.42 -36.07 -11.09
CA LEU A 62 8.81 -36.43 -11.29
C LEU A 62 9.08 -36.79 -12.76
N ASP A 63 8.21 -37.57 -13.41
CA ASP A 63 8.34 -37.91 -14.85
C ASP A 63 8.31 -36.62 -15.70
N ALA A 64 7.36 -35.74 -15.45
CA ALA A 64 7.28 -34.45 -16.13
C ALA A 64 8.55 -33.60 -15.92
N LYS A 65 9.08 -33.55 -14.70
CA LYS A 65 10.34 -32.84 -14.42
C LYS A 65 11.53 -33.46 -15.15
N GLN A 66 11.61 -34.79 -15.22
CA GLN A 66 12.68 -35.48 -15.95
C GLN A 66 12.64 -35.14 -17.45
N ARG A 67 11.47 -35.10 -18.07
CA ARG A 67 11.29 -34.69 -19.48
C ARG A 67 11.74 -33.26 -19.74
N LEU A 68 11.45 -32.35 -18.80
CA LEU A 68 11.93 -30.98 -18.87
C LEU A 68 13.45 -30.89 -18.71
N ASP A 69 14.03 -31.61 -17.75
CA ASP A 69 15.47 -31.60 -17.47
C ASP A 69 16.32 -32.24 -18.57
N SER A 70 15.73 -33.13 -19.36
CA SER A 70 16.38 -33.77 -20.52
C SER A 70 16.19 -32.97 -21.82
N ASP A 71 15.57 -31.79 -21.76
CA ASP A 71 15.19 -30.98 -22.94
C ASP A 71 14.32 -31.74 -23.97
N GLU A 72 13.62 -32.80 -23.53
CA GLU A 72 12.68 -33.53 -24.38
C GLU A 72 11.48 -32.66 -24.76
N ILE A 73 11.01 -31.85 -23.80
CA ILE A 73 9.92 -30.86 -23.98
C ILE A 73 10.25 -29.60 -23.23
N ASP A 74 9.63 -28.50 -23.63
CA ASP A 74 9.59 -27.28 -22.84
C ASP A 74 8.34 -27.21 -21.92
N PHE A 75 8.31 -26.25 -21.04
CA PHE A 75 7.23 -26.10 -20.05
C PHE A 75 5.88 -25.80 -20.71
N GLU A 76 5.86 -25.00 -21.77
CA GLU A 76 4.67 -24.64 -22.54
C GLU A 76 4.06 -25.88 -23.21
N THR A 77 4.91 -26.76 -23.77
CA THR A 77 4.48 -28.03 -24.36
C THR A 77 3.89 -28.94 -23.29
N LEU A 78 4.56 -29.05 -22.14
CA LEU A 78 4.07 -29.86 -21.00
C LEU A 78 2.69 -29.40 -20.53
N VAL A 79 2.46 -28.09 -20.43
CA VAL A 79 1.16 -27.50 -20.07
C VAL A 79 0.10 -27.82 -21.12
N SER A 80 0.46 -27.67 -22.41
CA SER A 80 -0.45 -27.93 -23.54
C SER A 80 -0.82 -29.41 -23.68
N GLU A 81 0.11 -30.35 -23.44
CA GLU A 81 -0.17 -31.79 -23.42
C GLU A 81 -1.24 -32.17 -22.39
N ARG A 82 -1.41 -31.35 -21.35
CA ARG A 82 -2.44 -31.55 -20.33
C ARG A 82 -3.75 -30.83 -20.64
N GLY A 83 -3.84 -30.21 -21.81
CA GLY A 83 -5.02 -29.48 -22.24
C GLY A 83 -5.21 -28.12 -21.54
N LEU A 84 -4.13 -27.60 -20.96
CA LEU A 84 -4.10 -26.33 -20.24
C LEU A 84 -3.37 -25.27 -21.05
N GLN A 85 -3.64 -24.00 -20.69
CA GLN A 85 -2.87 -22.84 -21.14
C GLN A 85 -2.08 -22.26 -19.96
N LEU A 86 -1.05 -21.45 -20.23
CA LEU A 86 -0.27 -20.77 -19.19
C LEU A 86 -1.14 -19.94 -18.27
N ALA A 87 -2.17 -19.28 -18.80
CA ALA A 87 -3.13 -18.50 -18.00
C ALA A 87 -3.93 -19.35 -17.01
N ASP A 88 -4.09 -20.66 -17.25
CA ASP A 88 -4.84 -21.55 -16.34
C ASP A 88 -4.02 -21.96 -15.12
N ILE A 89 -2.70 -21.82 -15.21
CA ILE A 89 -1.75 -22.19 -14.16
C ILE A 89 -1.06 -20.99 -13.51
N ASP A 90 -1.31 -19.80 -14.01
CA ASP A 90 -0.81 -18.54 -13.43
C ASP A 90 -1.52 -18.26 -12.10
N ILE A 91 -0.75 -18.21 -11.02
CA ILE A 91 -1.24 -17.85 -9.68
C ILE A 91 -0.91 -16.40 -9.31
N GLY A 92 -0.41 -15.62 -10.26
CA GLY A 92 -0.13 -14.21 -10.11
C GLY A 92 1.12 -13.89 -9.29
N ASP A 93 1.12 -12.73 -8.68
CA ASP A 93 2.17 -12.31 -7.76
C ASP A 93 1.88 -12.83 -6.35
N VAL A 94 2.81 -13.61 -5.84
CA VAL A 94 2.70 -14.27 -4.53
C VAL A 94 3.90 -13.94 -3.64
N SER A 95 3.66 -13.87 -2.34
CA SER A 95 4.70 -13.83 -1.30
C SER A 95 5.16 -15.23 -0.96
N GLN A 96 6.31 -15.34 -0.29
CA GLN A 96 6.83 -16.62 0.19
C GLN A 96 5.85 -17.34 1.13
N ALA A 97 5.15 -16.59 1.99
CA ALA A 97 4.21 -17.16 2.95
C ALA A 97 2.94 -17.72 2.29
N GLU A 98 2.52 -17.17 1.14
CA GLU A 98 1.34 -17.65 0.40
C GLU A 98 1.59 -18.96 -0.35
N LEU A 99 2.85 -19.38 -0.48
CA LEU A 99 3.26 -20.64 -1.10
C LEU A 99 3.48 -21.77 -0.09
N ASP A 100 3.24 -21.52 1.19
CA ASP A 100 3.42 -22.52 2.27
C ASP A 100 4.75 -23.29 2.15
N ALA A 101 4.70 -24.62 2.07
CA ALA A 101 5.87 -25.50 1.97
C ALA A 101 6.72 -25.26 0.70
N ALA A 102 6.12 -24.75 -0.37
CA ALA A 102 6.84 -24.46 -1.62
C ALA A 102 7.58 -23.10 -1.58
N GLY A 103 7.25 -22.22 -0.63
CA GLY A 103 7.73 -20.85 -0.59
C GLY A 103 9.24 -20.71 -0.59
N GLU A 104 9.94 -21.47 0.25
CA GLU A 104 11.40 -21.39 0.34
C GLU A 104 12.06 -21.81 -0.97
N VAL A 105 11.60 -22.91 -1.57
CA VAL A 105 12.18 -23.44 -2.83
C VAL A 105 11.89 -22.48 -3.99
N VAL A 106 10.64 -22.03 -4.13
CA VAL A 106 10.25 -21.12 -5.22
C VAL A 106 10.99 -19.78 -5.11
N PHE A 107 11.21 -19.28 -3.89
CA PHE A 107 11.96 -18.04 -3.67
C PHE A 107 13.48 -18.17 -3.82
N ALA A 108 14.01 -19.37 -3.95
CA ALA A 108 15.40 -19.62 -4.35
C ALA A 108 15.61 -19.69 -5.87
N LEU A 109 14.54 -19.84 -6.66
CA LEU A 109 14.61 -19.94 -8.12
C LEU A 109 14.94 -18.60 -8.78
N LYS A 110 15.51 -18.65 -9.96
CA LYS A 110 15.66 -17.48 -10.85
C LYS A 110 14.46 -17.40 -11.80
N ILE A 111 14.35 -16.27 -12.49
CA ILE A 111 13.37 -16.10 -13.56
C ILE A 111 13.62 -17.14 -14.66
N GLY A 112 12.58 -17.87 -15.02
CA GLY A 112 12.60 -18.96 -15.99
C GLY A 112 12.87 -20.34 -15.39
N ASP A 113 13.38 -20.44 -14.16
CA ASP A 113 13.64 -21.70 -13.50
C ASP A 113 12.34 -22.43 -13.12
N ILE A 114 12.39 -23.77 -13.19
CA ILE A 114 11.29 -24.66 -12.79
C ILE A 114 11.74 -25.46 -11.57
N SER A 115 10.92 -25.51 -10.53
CA SER A 115 11.21 -26.24 -9.30
C SER A 115 11.31 -27.75 -9.52
N ALA A 116 11.92 -28.46 -8.58
CA ALA A 116 11.60 -29.86 -8.35
C ALA A 116 10.10 -30.01 -7.98
N PRO A 117 9.52 -31.22 -8.12
CA PRO A 117 8.16 -31.47 -7.64
C PRO A 117 8.07 -31.24 -6.13
N ILE A 118 7.06 -30.46 -5.72
CA ILE A 118 6.81 -30.10 -4.32
C ILE A 118 5.34 -30.36 -4.02
N GLU A 119 5.05 -30.87 -2.83
CA GLU A 119 3.68 -31.00 -2.35
C GLU A 119 3.04 -29.61 -2.16
N SER A 120 1.84 -29.46 -2.64
CA SER A 120 1.03 -28.26 -2.49
C SER A 120 -0.40 -28.62 -2.05
N ASP A 121 -1.22 -27.62 -1.74
CA ASP A 121 -2.63 -27.75 -1.41
C ASP A 121 -3.47 -28.44 -2.51
N LEU A 122 -3.00 -28.42 -3.77
CA LEU A 122 -3.63 -29.07 -4.91
C LEU A 122 -2.89 -30.35 -5.36
N GLY A 123 -2.07 -30.92 -4.48
CA GLY A 123 -1.23 -32.07 -4.76
C GLY A 123 0.18 -31.67 -5.25
N PRO A 124 1.00 -32.66 -5.65
CA PRO A 124 2.35 -32.39 -6.14
C PRO A 124 2.34 -31.44 -7.33
N ALA A 125 3.22 -30.45 -7.33
CA ALA A 125 3.26 -29.43 -8.36
C ALA A 125 4.70 -29.07 -8.77
N LEU A 126 4.84 -28.60 -10.00
CA LEU A 126 5.99 -27.86 -10.49
C LEU A 126 5.65 -26.38 -10.49
N PHE A 127 6.59 -25.57 -10.05
CA PHE A 127 6.47 -24.11 -10.02
C PHE A 127 7.48 -23.49 -10.98
N ARG A 128 7.04 -22.53 -11.80
CA ARG A 128 7.93 -21.72 -12.63
C ARG A 128 7.84 -20.26 -12.19
N VAL A 129 9.00 -19.60 -12.08
CA VAL A 129 9.07 -18.17 -11.74
C VAL A 129 9.18 -17.36 -13.03
N ASN A 130 8.19 -16.53 -13.32
CA ASN A 130 8.15 -15.66 -14.49
C ASN A 130 8.70 -14.26 -14.21
N GLY A 131 8.71 -13.83 -12.95
CA GLY A 131 9.21 -12.52 -12.57
C GLY A 131 9.47 -12.40 -11.08
N ILE A 132 10.34 -11.48 -10.73
CA ILE A 132 10.69 -11.15 -9.35
C ILE A 132 10.37 -9.68 -9.12
N LEU A 133 9.44 -9.41 -8.22
CA LEU A 133 9.11 -8.09 -7.73
C LEU A 133 9.92 -7.85 -6.46
N ALA A 134 11.05 -7.17 -6.62
CA ALA A 134 11.99 -6.95 -5.53
C ALA A 134 11.33 -6.24 -4.33
N ALA A 135 11.77 -6.60 -3.14
CA ALA A 135 11.40 -5.89 -1.93
C ALA A 135 11.71 -4.39 -2.06
N GLN A 136 10.80 -3.56 -1.58
CA GLN A 136 10.98 -2.11 -1.56
C GLN A 136 10.85 -1.63 -0.11
N GLU A 137 11.81 -0.85 0.33
CA GLU A 137 11.78 -0.22 1.63
C GLU A 137 12.05 1.28 1.47
N LYS A 138 11.10 2.10 1.93
CA LYS A 138 11.26 3.53 2.09
C LYS A 138 11.49 3.79 3.57
N THR A 139 12.69 4.18 3.94
CA THR A 139 13.04 4.39 5.36
C THR A 139 12.24 5.53 5.98
N LEU A 140 12.17 5.58 7.32
CA LEU A 140 11.57 6.71 8.02
C LEU A 140 12.19 8.04 7.59
N GLN A 141 13.50 8.07 7.35
CA GLN A 141 14.22 9.27 6.91
C GLN A 141 13.72 9.72 5.54
N ASP A 142 13.55 8.79 4.59
CA ASP A 142 13.06 9.10 3.24
C ASP A 142 11.59 9.53 3.23
N ALA A 143 10.78 8.97 4.13
CA ALA A 143 9.37 9.31 4.30
C ALA A 143 9.14 10.57 5.16
N SER A 144 10.15 11.06 5.89
CA SER A 144 10.00 12.07 6.95
C SER A 144 9.37 13.36 6.47
N LYS A 145 9.74 13.84 5.26
CA LYS A 145 9.19 15.07 4.70
C LYS A 145 7.68 14.95 4.42
N GLU A 146 7.28 13.83 3.85
CA GLU A 146 5.87 13.54 3.53
C GLU A 146 5.06 13.38 4.83
N LEU A 147 5.60 12.61 5.78
CA LEU A 147 4.97 12.38 7.09
C LEU A 147 4.83 13.66 7.91
N LYS A 148 5.86 14.53 7.91
CA LYS A 148 5.80 15.85 8.57
C LYS A 148 4.67 16.70 8.00
N SER A 149 4.57 16.78 6.67
CA SER A 149 3.52 17.53 6.01
C SER A 149 2.12 16.98 6.35
N GLN A 150 1.96 15.66 6.34
CA GLN A 150 0.70 15.02 6.69
C GLN A 150 0.31 15.29 8.15
N LEU A 151 1.24 15.09 9.09
CA LEU A 151 1.00 15.31 10.51
C LEU A 151 0.70 16.78 10.82
N ALA A 152 1.43 17.72 10.20
CA ALA A 152 1.18 19.15 10.37
C ALA A 152 -0.21 19.51 9.86
N ALA A 153 -0.62 19.00 8.69
CA ALA A 153 -1.96 19.24 8.17
C ALA A 153 -3.07 18.65 9.05
N ASP A 154 -2.87 17.43 9.56
CA ASP A 154 -3.83 16.77 10.44
C ASP A 154 -3.95 17.49 11.81
N LYS A 155 -2.83 17.94 12.38
CA LYS A 155 -2.81 18.72 13.62
C LYS A 155 -3.44 20.11 13.40
N ALA A 156 -3.19 20.76 12.24
CA ALA A 156 -3.78 22.02 11.87
C ALA A 156 -5.31 21.92 11.78
N ARG A 157 -5.84 20.89 11.15
CA ARG A 157 -7.28 20.64 11.07
C ARG A 157 -7.91 20.52 12.46
N ARG A 158 -7.34 19.68 13.32
CA ARG A 158 -7.86 19.50 14.70
C ARG A 158 -7.82 20.79 15.49
N ARG A 159 -6.77 21.60 15.33
CA ARG A 159 -6.66 22.89 16.00
C ARG A 159 -7.74 23.85 15.51
N ILE A 160 -8.00 23.88 14.20
CA ILE A 160 -9.09 24.67 13.63
C ILE A 160 -10.44 24.23 14.15
N ASP A 161 -10.73 22.93 14.18
CA ASP A 161 -12.00 22.42 14.72
C ASP A 161 -12.21 22.89 16.18
N THR A 162 -11.14 22.89 16.97
CA THR A 162 -11.16 23.39 18.35
C THR A 162 -11.39 24.91 18.40
N GLU A 163 -10.72 25.69 17.54
CA GLU A 163 -10.87 27.14 17.50
C GLU A 163 -12.25 27.54 16.96
N ILE A 164 -12.80 26.83 15.99
CA ILE A 164 -14.18 27.05 15.50
C ILE A 164 -15.16 26.85 16.65
N ALA A 165 -15.06 25.74 17.39
CA ALA A 165 -15.96 25.52 18.54
C ALA A 165 -15.85 26.62 19.59
N ARG A 166 -14.63 27.10 19.90
CA ARG A 166 -14.38 28.20 20.81
C ARG A 166 -15.03 29.51 20.30
N ILE A 167 -14.86 29.81 19.00
CA ILE A 167 -15.45 31.00 18.36
C ILE A 167 -16.98 30.93 18.39
N GLU A 168 -17.56 29.78 18.09
CA GLU A 168 -19.02 29.56 18.16
C GLU A 168 -19.56 29.79 19.58
N ASP A 169 -18.87 29.29 20.61
CA ASP A 169 -19.23 29.50 22.01
C ASP A 169 -19.18 31.00 22.39
N LEU A 170 -18.14 31.74 21.97
CA LEU A 170 -18.00 33.17 22.23
C LEU A 170 -19.08 33.97 21.50
N LEU A 171 -19.40 33.67 20.25
CA LEU A 171 -20.47 34.29 19.51
C LEU A 171 -21.83 34.01 20.16
N ALA A 172 -22.08 32.82 20.64
CA ALA A 172 -23.29 32.46 21.38
C ALA A 172 -23.42 33.22 22.71
N ALA A 173 -22.26 33.54 23.33
CA ALA A 173 -22.19 34.38 24.52
C ALA A 173 -22.36 35.88 24.24
N GLY A 174 -22.45 36.30 22.95
CA GLY A 174 -22.70 37.69 22.52
C GLY A 174 -21.47 38.46 22.09
N ALA A 175 -20.31 37.82 21.91
CA ALA A 175 -19.13 38.48 21.37
C ALA A 175 -19.33 38.87 19.91
N THR A 176 -18.71 39.97 19.47
CA THR A 176 -18.72 40.43 18.07
C THR A 176 -17.49 39.86 17.31
N LEU A 177 -17.57 39.79 15.97
CA LEU A 177 -16.42 39.37 15.14
C LEU A 177 -15.21 40.31 15.28
N GLU A 178 -15.48 41.61 15.54
CA GLU A 178 -14.45 42.61 15.76
C GLU A 178 -13.69 42.37 17.06
N GLU A 179 -14.37 41.95 18.14
CA GLU A 179 -13.74 41.58 19.41
C GLU A 179 -12.92 40.32 19.25
N LEU A 180 -13.42 39.27 18.55
CA LEU A 180 -12.72 38.05 18.28
C LEU A 180 -11.45 38.25 17.44
N SER A 181 -11.45 39.21 16.51
CA SER A 181 -10.25 39.51 15.69
C SER A 181 -9.10 40.16 16.46
N GLN A 182 -9.32 40.62 17.68
CA GLN A 182 -8.27 41.17 18.56
C GLN A 182 -7.68 40.14 19.51
N GLU A 183 -8.35 39.00 19.69
CA GLU A 183 -7.90 37.89 20.57
C GLU A 183 -7.18 36.75 19.84
N THR A 184 -7.16 36.77 18.50
CA THR A 184 -6.51 35.81 17.64
C THR A 184 -5.35 36.44 16.88
#